data_a3ad54c31c3c5fb75c2123a1535b561a
#
_entry.id   a3ad54c31c3c5fb75c2123a1535b561a
#
_cell.length_a   1.000
_cell.length_b   1.000
_cell.length_c   1.000
_cell.angle_alpha   90.00
_cell.angle_beta   90.00
_cell.angle_gamma   90.00
#
_symmetry.space_group_name_H-M   'P 1'
#
loop_
_entity.id
_entity.type
_entity.pdbx_description
1 polymer ?
#
loop_
_entity_poly.entity_id
_entity_poly.type
_entity_poly.pdbx_seq_one_letter_code
_entity_poly.pdbx_strand_id
1 'polypeptide(L)'
;MSQARIFGWMPNPVIARCPICAEALTVARLECLSCGTRLEGSFALGRFHQLGNEQLEFLETFIKARGNFKDVERELGISYPTVRSRLDAVIRALGFPSQAEPDREAERRKEILRELAEGRIAPDDAASLLEREPAS
;
A
#
# COMPACT_ATOMS: atom_id res chain seq x y z
N MET A 1 -8.23 11.06 -20.93
CA MET A 1 -9.09 10.05 -21.56
C MET A 1 -9.41 8.96 -20.55
N SER A 2 -10.65 8.85 -20.31
CA SER A 2 -11.36 8.10 -19.28
C SER A 2 -10.98 6.63 -19.19
N GLN A 3 -10.27 6.20 -18.16
CA GLN A 3 -10.04 4.78 -17.83
C GLN A 3 -11.29 4.11 -17.20
N ALA A 4 -12.41 4.81 -17.18
CA ALA A 4 -13.70 4.30 -16.68
C ALA A 4 -14.32 3.18 -17.53
N ARG A 5 -13.66 2.70 -18.58
CA ARG A 5 -14.27 1.77 -19.55
C ARG A 5 -13.91 0.30 -19.40
N ILE A 6 -12.95 -0.07 -18.55
CA ILE A 6 -12.64 -1.49 -18.33
C ILE A 6 -13.59 -2.13 -17.32
N PHE A 7 -14.18 -1.33 -16.42
CA PHE A 7 -15.17 -1.78 -15.43
C PHE A 7 -16.61 -1.30 -15.72
N GLY A 8 -16.84 -0.64 -16.85
CA GLY A 8 -18.08 0.09 -17.17
C GLY A 8 -19.36 -0.75 -17.31
N TRP A 9 -19.31 -2.06 -17.13
CA TRP A 9 -20.46 -2.95 -17.22
C TRP A 9 -20.66 -3.86 -15.98
N MET A 10 -19.75 -3.81 -15.00
CA MET A 10 -19.95 -4.47 -13.70
C MET A 10 -20.71 -3.54 -12.77
N PRO A 11 -21.95 -3.88 -12.39
CA PRO A 11 -22.80 -2.97 -11.61
C PRO A 11 -22.25 -2.66 -10.21
N ASN A 12 -21.45 -3.55 -9.62
CA ASN A 12 -20.87 -3.34 -8.29
C ASN A 12 -19.50 -4.00 -8.17
N PRO A 13 -18.49 -3.33 -7.56
CA PRO A 13 -17.23 -3.96 -7.23
C PRO A 13 -17.44 -5.05 -6.16
N VAL A 14 -16.65 -6.11 -6.26
CA VAL A 14 -16.66 -7.16 -5.25
C VAL A 14 -16.02 -6.63 -3.97
N ILE A 15 -16.74 -6.73 -2.85
CA ILE A 15 -16.22 -6.42 -1.52
C ILE A 15 -15.52 -7.65 -0.92
N ALA A 16 -14.34 -7.45 -0.34
CA ALA A 16 -13.54 -8.55 0.22
C ALA A 16 -13.91 -8.88 1.68
N ARG A 17 -14.54 -7.94 2.38
CA ARG A 17 -14.90 -8.09 3.80
C ARG A 17 -16.39 -7.89 4.03
N CYS A 18 -16.93 -8.70 4.96
CA CYS A 18 -18.32 -8.57 5.38
C CYS A 18 -18.57 -7.23 6.08
N PRO A 19 -19.56 -6.43 5.68
CA PRO A 19 -19.84 -5.14 6.32
C PRO A 19 -20.43 -5.28 7.74
N ILE A 20 -20.78 -6.49 8.16
CA ILE A 20 -21.39 -6.75 9.48
C ILE A 20 -20.36 -7.26 10.48
N CYS A 21 -19.56 -8.28 10.11
CA CYS A 21 -18.60 -8.91 11.04
C CYS A 21 -17.13 -8.69 10.66
N ALA A 22 -16.85 -7.96 9.54
CA ALA A 22 -15.51 -7.70 9.02
C ALA A 22 -14.68 -8.94 8.62
N GLU A 23 -15.25 -10.14 8.69
CA GLU A 23 -14.60 -11.35 8.22
C GLU A 23 -14.47 -11.40 6.69
N ALA A 24 -13.55 -12.24 6.20
CA ALA A 24 -13.31 -12.39 4.77
C ALA A 24 -14.54 -13.00 4.07
N LEU A 25 -14.93 -12.39 2.94
CA LEU A 25 -15.97 -12.93 2.06
C LEU A 25 -15.35 -13.88 1.05
N THR A 26 -16.09 -14.93 0.71
CA THR A 26 -15.80 -15.86 -0.39
C THR A 26 -16.84 -15.70 -1.49
N VAL A 27 -16.46 -15.98 -2.73
CA VAL A 27 -17.40 -16.01 -3.85
C VAL A 27 -18.04 -17.39 -3.88
N ALA A 28 -19.35 -17.44 -3.72
CA ALA A 28 -20.12 -18.69 -3.72
C ALA A 28 -20.56 -19.12 -5.12
N ARG A 29 -20.72 -18.15 -6.04
CA ARG A 29 -21.20 -18.41 -7.40
C ARG A 29 -20.62 -17.42 -8.40
N LEU A 30 -20.21 -17.96 -9.54
CA LEU A 30 -19.79 -17.19 -10.72
C LEU A 30 -20.73 -17.55 -11.88
N GLU A 31 -21.07 -16.58 -12.72
CA GLU A 31 -21.90 -16.77 -13.90
C GLU A 31 -21.26 -16.12 -15.13
N CYS A 32 -21.18 -16.87 -16.20
CA CYS A 32 -20.74 -16.34 -17.48
C CYS A 32 -21.89 -15.63 -18.18
N LEU A 33 -21.78 -14.34 -18.40
CA LEU A 33 -22.83 -13.53 -19.04
C LEU A 33 -23.01 -13.83 -20.53
N SER A 34 -22.02 -14.47 -21.15
CA SER A 34 -22.08 -14.82 -22.58
C SER A 34 -22.82 -16.14 -22.83
N CYS A 35 -22.49 -17.20 -22.08
CA CYS A 35 -23.03 -18.53 -22.31
C CYS A 35 -23.94 -19.05 -21.18
N GLY A 36 -24.12 -18.27 -20.10
CA GLY A 36 -24.95 -18.66 -18.97
C GLY A 36 -24.37 -19.75 -18.07
N THR A 37 -23.12 -20.20 -18.30
CA THR A 37 -22.50 -21.20 -17.43
C THR A 37 -22.39 -20.69 -16.01
N ARG A 38 -22.77 -21.52 -15.04
CA ARG A 38 -22.68 -21.23 -13.62
C ARG A 38 -21.71 -22.18 -12.94
N LEU A 39 -20.85 -21.57 -12.11
CA LEU A 39 -19.91 -22.30 -11.25
C LEU A 39 -20.28 -21.99 -9.81
N GLU A 40 -20.63 -23.03 -9.04
CA GLU A 40 -20.93 -22.91 -7.62
C GLU A 40 -19.86 -23.59 -6.80
N GLY A 41 -19.45 -22.94 -5.69
CA GLY A 41 -18.39 -23.43 -4.84
C GLY A 41 -17.88 -22.38 -3.86
N SER A 42 -16.74 -22.60 -3.26
CA SER A 42 -16.06 -21.64 -2.42
C SER A 42 -14.79 -21.16 -3.13
N PHE A 43 -14.81 -19.93 -3.62
CA PHE A 43 -13.69 -19.35 -4.34
C PHE A 43 -13.11 -18.20 -3.51
N ALA A 44 -11.81 -18.26 -3.23
CA ALA A 44 -11.11 -17.20 -2.53
C ALA A 44 -10.87 -16.00 -3.44
N LEU A 45 -11.07 -14.80 -2.92
CA LEU A 45 -10.65 -13.56 -3.56
C LEU A 45 -9.12 -13.43 -3.44
N GLY A 46 -8.46 -12.99 -4.52
CA GLY A 46 -7.04 -12.71 -4.50
C GLY A 46 -6.68 -11.55 -3.56
N ARG A 47 -5.42 -11.44 -3.15
CA ARG A 47 -4.95 -10.41 -2.20
C ARG A 47 -5.29 -8.99 -2.62
N PHE A 48 -5.28 -8.70 -3.91
CA PHE A 48 -5.58 -7.37 -4.44
C PHE A 48 -7.03 -6.92 -4.19
N HIS A 49 -7.95 -7.84 -3.99
CA HIS A 49 -9.34 -7.50 -3.61
C HIS A 49 -9.47 -6.94 -2.19
N GLN A 50 -8.41 -7.01 -1.39
CA GLN A 50 -8.38 -6.39 -0.06
C GLN A 50 -8.06 -4.90 -0.12
N LEU A 51 -7.60 -4.42 -1.27
CA LEU A 51 -7.29 -3.01 -1.50
C LEU A 51 -8.57 -2.22 -1.73
N GLY A 52 -8.64 -1.02 -1.16
CA GLY A 52 -9.68 -0.06 -1.50
C GLY A 52 -9.49 0.52 -2.91
N ASN A 53 -10.54 1.14 -3.45
CA ASN A 53 -10.52 1.68 -4.82
C ASN A 53 -9.35 2.66 -5.05
N GLU A 54 -9.10 3.57 -4.11
CA GLU A 54 -7.98 4.52 -4.20
C GLU A 54 -6.60 3.83 -4.22
N GLN A 55 -6.46 2.73 -3.48
CA GLN A 55 -5.23 1.94 -3.46
C GLN A 55 -5.04 1.17 -4.77
N LEU A 56 -6.12 0.66 -5.36
CA LEU A 56 -6.09 -0.01 -6.66
C LEU A 56 -5.71 0.97 -7.77
N GLU A 57 -6.34 2.15 -7.84
CA GLU A 57 -6.02 3.20 -8.82
C GLU A 57 -4.55 3.65 -8.71
N PHE A 58 -4.08 3.83 -7.48
CA PHE A 58 -2.67 4.13 -7.23
C PHE A 58 -1.75 3.02 -7.74
N LEU A 59 -2.07 1.76 -7.44
CA LEU A 59 -1.29 0.59 -7.85
C LEU A 59 -1.27 0.43 -9.37
N GLU A 60 -2.39 0.62 -10.06
CA GLU A 60 -2.48 0.61 -11.52
C GLU A 60 -1.57 1.67 -12.14
N THR A 61 -1.61 2.90 -11.60
CA THR A 61 -0.74 3.99 -12.06
C THR A 61 0.73 3.67 -11.81
N PHE A 62 1.06 3.10 -10.64
CA PHE A 62 2.41 2.70 -10.29
C PHE A 62 2.97 1.62 -11.22
N ILE A 63 2.16 0.61 -11.56
CA ILE A 63 2.53 -0.45 -12.50
C ILE A 63 2.69 0.11 -13.92
N LYS A 64 1.77 0.97 -14.37
CA LYS A 64 1.82 1.65 -15.67
C LYS A 64 3.09 2.47 -15.81
N ALA A 65 3.50 3.17 -14.76
CA ALA A 65 4.76 3.91 -14.67
C ALA A 65 6.00 3.02 -14.48
N ARG A 66 5.83 1.68 -14.48
CA ARG A 66 6.90 0.69 -14.28
C ARG A 66 7.71 0.91 -13.00
N GLY A 67 7.06 1.40 -11.95
CA GLY A 67 7.70 1.70 -10.67
C GLY A 67 8.52 2.99 -10.66
N ASN A 68 8.45 3.81 -11.69
CA ASN A 68 9.14 5.09 -11.72
C ASN A 68 8.38 6.14 -10.90
N PHE A 69 8.91 6.49 -9.75
CA PHE A 69 8.29 7.45 -8.82
C PHE A 69 8.03 8.82 -9.46
N LYS A 70 8.94 9.34 -10.27
CA LYS A 70 8.77 10.65 -10.95
C LYS A 70 7.60 10.66 -11.93
N ASP A 71 7.38 9.56 -12.62
CA ASP A 71 6.26 9.45 -13.55
C ASP A 71 4.94 9.33 -12.77
N VAL A 72 4.92 8.62 -11.64
CA VAL A 72 3.76 8.53 -10.74
C VAL A 72 3.44 9.91 -10.12
N GLU A 73 4.46 10.65 -9.64
CA GLU A 73 4.28 12.03 -9.15
C GLU A 73 3.61 12.93 -10.17
N ARG A 74 4.08 12.87 -11.42
CA ARG A 74 3.54 13.69 -12.52
C ARG A 74 2.12 13.26 -12.88
N GLU A 75 1.83 11.98 -12.95
CA GLU A 75 0.51 11.46 -13.36
C GLU A 75 -0.56 11.69 -12.29
N LEU A 76 -0.21 11.51 -11.01
CA LEU A 76 -1.13 11.71 -9.90
C LEU A 76 -1.11 13.13 -9.31
N GLY A 77 -0.15 13.97 -9.68
CA GLY A 77 0.00 15.32 -9.14
C GLY A 77 0.33 15.37 -7.65
N ILE A 78 1.04 14.37 -7.13
CA ILE A 78 1.42 14.23 -5.71
C ILE A 78 2.93 14.25 -5.56
N SER A 79 3.42 14.59 -4.35
CA SER A 79 4.85 14.65 -4.06
C SER A 79 5.47 13.25 -3.86
N TYR A 80 6.78 13.14 -4.04
CA TYR A 80 7.54 11.90 -3.81
C TYR A 80 7.28 11.26 -2.44
N PRO A 81 7.29 11.98 -1.31
CA PRO A 81 6.95 11.39 -0.01
C PRO A 81 5.54 10.80 0.03
N THR A 82 4.59 11.43 -0.67
CA THR A 82 3.21 10.95 -0.76
C THR A 82 3.12 9.67 -1.59
N VAL A 83 3.83 9.59 -2.73
CA VAL A 83 3.92 8.36 -3.53
C VAL A 83 4.44 7.21 -2.67
N ARG A 84 5.54 7.45 -1.93
CA ARG A 84 6.15 6.46 -1.06
C ARG A 84 5.21 6.00 0.06
N SER A 85 4.56 6.95 0.73
CA SER A 85 3.59 6.64 1.80
C SER A 85 2.40 5.83 1.30
N ARG A 86 1.88 6.14 0.11
CA ARG A 86 0.79 5.37 -0.51
C ARG A 86 1.24 3.96 -0.91
N LEU A 87 2.46 3.81 -1.44
CA LEU A 87 3.02 2.51 -1.75
C LEU A 87 3.16 1.65 -0.50
N ASP A 88 3.69 2.21 0.60
CA ASP A 88 3.81 1.53 1.88
C ASP A 88 2.43 1.11 2.44
N ALA A 89 1.41 1.95 2.27
CA ALA A 89 0.05 1.62 2.66
C ALA A 89 -0.51 0.43 1.86
N VAL A 90 -0.24 0.36 0.55
CA VAL A 90 -0.62 -0.76 -0.31
C VAL A 90 0.12 -2.04 0.12
N ILE A 91 1.43 -1.97 0.35
CA ILE A 91 2.26 -3.10 0.79
C ILE A 91 1.71 -3.69 2.09
N ARG A 92 1.38 -2.84 3.08
CA ARG A 92 0.77 -3.27 4.35
C ARG A 92 -0.61 -3.87 4.16
N ALA A 93 -1.45 -3.27 3.32
CA ALA A 93 -2.79 -3.78 3.03
C ALA A 93 -2.75 -5.17 2.37
N LEU A 94 -1.70 -5.46 1.59
CA LEU A 94 -1.44 -6.77 1.01
C LEU A 94 -0.86 -7.81 2.01
N GLY A 95 -0.60 -7.39 3.26
CA GLY A 95 -0.07 -8.26 4.30
C GLY A 95 1.45 -8.46 4.26
N PHE A 96 2.18 -7.61 3.54
CA PHE A 96 3.64 -7.62 3.56
C PHE A 96 4.18 -6.68 4.63
N PRO A 97 5.34 -6.99 5.24
CA PRO A 97 6.01 -6.05 6.14
C PRO A 97 6.40 -4.79 5.35
N SER A 98 6.04 -3.64 5.89
CA SER A 98 6.43 -2.35 5.31
C SER A 98 7.89 -2.05 5.64
N GLN A 99 8.67 -1.63 4.64
CA GLN A 99 10.06 -1.16 4.86
C GLN A 99 10.13 0.27 5.42
N ALA A 100 8.99 0.85 5.79
CA ALA A 100 8.95 2.22 6.33
C ALA A 100 9.66 2.36 7.68
N GLU A 101 9.76 1.28 8.46
CA GLU A 101 10.48 1.29 9.74
C GLU A 101 12.00 1.36 9.60
N PRO A 102 12.67 0.54 8.76
CA PRO A 102 14.12 0.66 8.58
C PRO A 102 14.55 2.00 8.00
N ASP A 103 13.72 2.64 7.18
CA ASP A 103 14.04 3.96 6.63
C ASP A 103 13.91 5.08 7.67
N ARG A 104 12.89 5.03 8.53
CA ARG A 104 12.73 5.99 9.65
C ARG A 104 13.86 5.86 10.64
N GLU A 105 14.29 4.64 10.91
CA GLU A 105 15.41 4.37 11.80
C GLU A 105 16.74 4.83 11.19
N ALA A 106 16.96 4.60 9.91
CA ALA A 106 18.11 5.09 9.17
C ALA A 106 18.16 6.63 9.13
N GLU A 107 17.03 7.30 8.90
CA GLU A 107 16.95 8.76 8.93
C GLU A 107 17.15 9.32 10.33
N ARG A 108 16.58 8.71 11.36
CA ARG A 108 16.80 9.06 12.77
C ARG A 108 18.29 8.90 13.14
N ARG A 109 18.92 7.80 12.75
CA ARG A 109 20.34 7.56 12.99
C ARG A 109 21.20 8.60 12.30
N LYS A 110 20.92 8.98 11.07
CA LYS A 110 21.60 10.05 10.34
C LYS A 110 21.45 11.40 11.05
N GLU A 111 20.25 11.72 11.53
CA GLU A 111 19.99 12.97 12.26
C GLU A 111 20.80 13.04 13.55
N ILE A 112 20.82 11.97 14.37
CA ILE A 112 21.62 11.90 15.60
C ILE A 112 23.11 12.09 15.29
N LEU A 113 23.62 11.44 14.24
CA LEU A 113 25.01 11.56 13.83
C LEU A 113 25.34 12.98 13.33
N ARG A 114 24.41 13.64 12.64
CA ARG A 114 24.55 15.03 12.21
C ARG A 114 24.59 15.98 13.40
N GLU A 115 23.71 15.82 14.37
CA GLU A 115 23.68 16.63 15.59
C GLU A 115 24.94 16.46 16.44
N LEU A 116 25.49 15.23 16.48
CA LEU A 116 26.76 14.96 17.11
C LEU A 116 27.93 15.66 16.38
N ALA A 117 27.97 15.59 15.06
CA ALA A 117 29.01 16.21 14.24
C ALA A 117 28.97 17.75 14.34
N GLU A 118 27.79 18.35 14.51
CA GLU A 118 27.57 19.77 14.70
C GLU A 118 27.79 20.22 16.19
N GLY A 119 28.09 19.27 17.09
CA GLY A 119 28.32 19.54 18.51
C GLY A 119 27.05 19.93 19.29
N ARG A 120 25.88 19.64 18.78
CA ARG A 120 24.60 19.95 19.45
C ARG A 120 24.24 18.96 20.55
N ILE A 121 24.76 17.75 20.45
CA ILE A 121 24.60 16.70 21.46
C ILE A 121 25.96 16.12 21.86
N ALA A 122 26.05 15.67 23.12
CA ALA A 122 27.28 15.03 23.61
C ALA A 122 27.38 13.58 23.07
N PRO A 123 28.61 13.01 22.96
CA PRO A 123 28.81 11.64 22.49
C PRO A 123 28.06 10.59 23.30
N ASP A 124 27.96 10.75 24.63
CA ASP A 124 27.27 9.84 25.52
C ASP A 124 25.74 9.90 25.32
N ASP A 125 25.21 11.09 25.04
CA ASP A 125 23.79 11.27 24.71
C ASP A 125 23.47 10.66 23.36
N ALA A 126 24.32 10.85 22.35
CA ALA A 126 24.17 10.24 21.05
C ALA A 126 24.17 8.71 21.11
N ALA A 127 25.07 8.11 21.90
CA ALA A 127 25.11 6.68 22.14
C ALA A 127 23.82 6.16 22.77
N SER A 128 23.33 6.84 23.81
CA SER A 128 22.08 6.50 24.47
C SER A 128 20.85 6.60 23.56
N LEU A 129 20.83 7.58 22.64
CA LEU A 129 19.76 7.77 21.66
C LEU A 129 19.78 6.71 20.55
N LEU A 130 20.96 6.19 20.19
CA LEU A 130 21.15 5.13 19.20
C LEU A 130 20.81 3.74 19.76
N GLU A 131 21.01 3.52 21.08
CA GLU A 131 20.72 2.26 21.76
C GLU A 131 19.25 2.09 22.14
N ARG A 132 18.47 3.17 22.18
CA ARG A 132 17.02 3.09 22.41
C ARG A 132 16.34 2.50 21.19
N GLU A 133 16.19 1.18 21.18
CA GLU A 133 15.25 0.49 20.27
C GLU A 133 13.82 1.04 20.47
N PRO A 134 13.10 1.30 19.38
CA PRO A 134 11.68 1.59 19.51
C PRO A 134 10.99 0.37 20.12
N ALA A 135 10.36 0.56 21.27
CA ALA A 135 9.55 -0.47 21.89
C ALA A 135 8.51 -0.99 20.89
N SER A 136 8.49 -2.31 20.72
CA SER A 136 7.57 -3.09 19.89
C SER A 136 6.11 -2.80 20.20
#